data_007a08ece90e3b52714ad8e4a4ce679e
#
_entry.id   007a08ece90e3b52714ad8e4a4ce679e
#
_cell.length_a   1.000
_cell.length_b   1.000
_cell.length_c   1.000
_cell.angle_alpha   90.00
_cell.angle_beta   90.00
_cell.angle_gamma   90.00
#
_symmetry.space_group_name_H-M   'P 1'
#
loop_
_entity.id
_entity.type
_entity.pdbx_description
1 polymer ?
#
loop_
_entity_poly.entity_id
_entity_poly.type
_entity_poly.pdbx_seq_one_letter_code
_entity_poly.pdbx_strand_id
1 'polypeptide(L)'
;MIQFRALGLGVVVSTFFAAGAVNAATEADAAKLGKELTPVGAEKAGNKDGSIPEWKGGLPKGQRKLGDARVDPFAADKPLFSIDASNVEKYKDKLSAGQIELIKTRKGYRMDVYPTQRSCGYPDSVYGQTKINATLAKLSNDGKDNLAQAVGGGFPFAIPGNGAEAVWNHRLRWQGEGRVEFYQTNFINPDGSFYGLAQDQWIMTPFASPKAKSPEDVADVQMKLLNVATAPASRTGEIILAHYFLKKSNDAWMYFPGQRRVRRLPAFEYDNPIPGYENLETADQYPMFAGSLDRYDWKLVGKQEMYVPYNSFKFVAKRPVKEVYEGMYPKRDLMRYELHRVWKVEATVKQGMRHMFTKRTFYIDEDTWMILNADQYDAQGKLWRVMEASLYPAVELGACVSQEFQSWDLTVNRYMAENSTQEAKPTDWLAGAEGRIDPKRFESDELRRVGDR
;
A
#
# COMPACT_ATOMS: atom_id res chain seq x y z
N MET A 1 -41.42 69.20 4.46
CA MET A 1 -40.95 68.00 5.22
C MET A 1 -40.20 67.10 4.29
N ILE A 2 -38.88 67.15 4.31
CA ILE A 2 -38.01 66.37 3.43
C ILE A 2 -37.37 65.30 4.28
N GLN A 3 -37.65 64.02 3.98
CA GLN A 3 -37.03 62.88 4.68
C GLN A 3 -35.73 62.48 3.97
N PHE A 4 -34.62 62.51 4.73
CA PHE A 4 -33.33 61.96 4.29
C PHE A 4 -33.32 60.45 4.57
N ARG A 5 -33.10 59.64 3.54
CA ARG A 5 -32.77 58.21 3.63
C ARG A 5 -31.25 58.09 3.73
N ALA A 6 -30.76 57.50 4.81
CA ALA A 6 -29.36 57.12 4.96
C ALA A 6 -29.09 55.82 4.22
N LEU A 7 -28.16 55.81 3.28
CA LEU A 7 -27.57 54.63 2.66
C LEU A 7 -26.49 54.04 3.62
N GLY A 8 -26.73 52.87 4.12
CA GLY A 8 -25.70 52.10 4.83
C GLY A 8 -24.73 51.44 3.86
N LEU A 9 -23.45 51.80 3.92
CA LEU A 9 -22.37 51.15 3.18
C LEU A 9 -22.01 49.88 3.94
N GLY A 10 -22.38 48.71 3.39
CA GLY A 10 -21.92 47.39 3.93
C GLY A 10 -20.48 47.14 3.45
N VAL A 11 -19.54 47.10 4.36
CA VAL A 11 -18.16 46.67 4.10
C VAL A 11 -18.15 45.12 4.08
N VAL A 12 -18.01 44.53 2.90
CA VAL A 12 -17.74 43.10 2.71
C VAL A 12 -16.26 42.86 3.02
N VAL A 13 -15.98 42.32 4.18
CA VAL A 13 -14.63 41.83 4.53
C VAL A 13 -14.45 40.48 3.83
N SER A 14 -13.77 40.49 2.69
CA SER A 14 -13.31 39.27 2.01
C SER A 14 -12.10 38.73 2.78
N THR A 15 -12.31 37.71 3.61
CA THR A 15 -11.24 36.91 4.19
C THR A 15 -10.58 36.09 3.08
N PHE A 16 -9.45 36.56 2.58
CA PHE A 16 -8.53 35.74 1.79
C PHE A 16 -7.95 34.66 2.70
N PHE A 17 -8.40 33.42 2.55
CA PHE A 17 -7.62 32.29 3.02
C PHE A 17 -6.36 32.21 2.17
N ALA A 18 -5.25 32.68 2.70
CA ALA A 18 -3.94 32.40 2.16
C ALA A 18 -3.74 30.88 2.26
N ALA A 19 -3.73 30.20 1.11
CA ALA A 19 -3.22 28.84 1.01
C ALA A 19 -1.75 28.92 1.42
N GLY A 20 -1.45 28.57 2.67
CA GLY A 20 -0.08 28.49 3.15
C GLY A 20 0.69 27.50 2.29
N ALA A 21 1.81 27.94 1.72
CA ALA A 21 2.77 27.05 1.12
C ALA A 21 3.13 25.98 2.18
N VAL A 22 2.85 24.71 1.87
CA VAL A 22 3.24 23.59 2.73
C VAL A 22 4.76 23.53 2.67
N ASN A 23 5.41 24.00 3.72
CA ASN A 23 6.88 23.97 3.84
C ASN A 23 7.30 22.52 4.08
N ALA A 24 8.38 22.09 3.43
CA ALA A 24 9.13 20.90 3.82
C ALA A 24 9.40 20.95 5.33
N ALA A 25 9.53 19.76 5.97
CA ALA A 25 9.84 19.70 7.39
C ALA A 25 11.08 20.57 7.71
N THR A 26 11.03 21.30 8.81
CA THR A 26 12.16 22.13 9.21
C THR A 26 13.32 21.27 9.70
N GLU A 27 14.54 21.84 9.78
CA GLU A 27 15.67 21.14 10.38
C GLU A 27 15.40 20.74 11.84
N ALA A 28 14.63 21.55 12.58
CA ALA A 28 14.20 21.24 13.93
C ALA A 28 13.27 20.03 13.99
N ASP A 29 12.41 19.87 12.99
CA ASP A 29 11.56 18.69 12.89
C ASP A 29 12.37 17.44 12.48
N ALA A 30 13.27 17.56 11.52
CA ALA A 30 14.17 16.47 11.11
C ALA A 30 15.09 16.01 12.27
N ALA A 31 15.46 16.90 13.18
CA ALA A 31 16.25 16.57 14.38
C ALA A 31 15.51 15.69 15.40
N LYS A 32 14.19 15.55 15.30
CA LYS A 32 13.36 14.65 16.13
C LYS A 32 13.49 13.19 15.70
N LEU A 33 13.88 12.92 14.42
CA LEU A 33 14.03 11.57 13.90
C LEU A 33 15.09 10.78 14.66
N GLY A 34 14.74 9.59 15.10
CA GLY A 34 15.56 8.73 15.95
C GLY A 34 15.57 9.11 17.45
N LYS A 35 14.89 10.19 17.85
CA LYS A 35 14.77 10.65 19.25
C LYS A 35 13.33 10.53 19.75
N GLU A 36 12.51 11.56 19.53
CA GLU A 36 11.09 11.60 19.86
C GLU A 36 10.27 10.81 18.84
N LEU A 37 10.69 10.86 17.58
CA LEU A 37 10.16 10.06 16.48
C LEU A 37 11.07 8.88 16.19
N THR A 38 10.50 7.81 15.65
CA THR A 38 11.29 6.73 15.04
C THR A 38 12.11 7.29 13.87
N PRO A 39 13.14 6.61 13.38
CA PRO A 39 13.90 7.10 12.23
C PRO A 39 13.09 7.27 10.95
N VAL A 40 11.86 6.71 10.88
CA VAL A 40 10.94 6.84 9.75
C VAL A 40 9.76 7.78 10.02
N GLY A 41 9.74 8.48 11.17
CA GLY A 41 8.79 9.54 11.49
C GLY A 41 7.56 9.12 12.28
N ALA A 42 7.45 7.86 12.71
CA ALA A 42 6.42 7.43 13.64
C ALA A 42 6.67 7.99 15.07
N GLU A 43 5.62 8.10 15.87
CA GLU A 43 5.78 8.44 17.29
C GLU A 43 6.50 7.28 18.01
N LYS A 44 7.66 7.56 18.61
CA LYS A 44 8.44 6.55 19.30
C LYS A 44 7.74 6.06 20.57
N ALA A 45 7.19 6.99 21.35
CA ALA A 45 6.51 6.70 22.61
C ALA A 45 5.25 5.82 22.40
N GLY A 46 4.90 5.05 23.43
CA GLY A 46 3.62 4.37 23.52
C GLY A 46 2.45 5.35 23.66
N ASN A 47 1.21 4.84 23.57
CA ASN A 47 0.04 5.65 23.83
C ASN A 47 -0.27 5.74 25.34
N LYS A 48 -1.23 6.60 25.71
CA LYS A 48 -1.51 6.92 27.13
C LYS A 48 -2.02 5.73 27.95
N ASP A 49 -2.78 4.82 27.33
CA ASP A 49 -3.36 3.67 28.03
C ASP A 49 -2.46 2.41 27.96
N GLY A 50 -1.30 2.51 27.30
CA GLY A 50 -0.34 1.41 27.16
C GLY A 50 -0.72 0.33 26.17
N SER A 51 -1.84 0.47 25.44
CA SER A 51 -2.26 -0.50 24.44
C SER A 51 -1.38 -0.50 23.18
N ILE A 52 -0.70 0.62 22.89
CA ILE A 52 0.38 0.73 21.91
C ILE A 52 1.68 0.94 22.67
N PRO A 53 2.64 -0.01 22.66
CA PRO A 53 3.91 0.13 23.39
C PRO A 53 4.87 1.11 22.72
N GLU A 54 5.91 1.53 23.44
CA GLU A 54 7.03 2.25 22.87
C GLU A 54 7.72 1.41 21.79
N TRP A 55 8.10 2.06 20.67
CA TRP A 55 8.89 1.40 19.63
C TRP A 55 10.36 1.21 20.09
N LYS A 56 10.86 -0.03 20.00
CA LYS A 56 12.19 -0.44 20.48
C LYS A 56 13.13 -0.93 19.38
N GLY A 57 12.92 -0.46 18.13
CA GLY A 57 13.77 -0.82 17.00
C GLY A 57 13.19 -1.87 16.05
N GLY A 58 12.03 -2.44 16.36
CA GLY A 58 11.46 -3.56 15.61
C GLY A 58 12.17 -4.89 15.88
N LEU A 59 11.83 -5.92 15.12
CA LEU A 59 12.54 -7.19 15.16
C LEU A 59 13.91 -7.04 14.50
N PRO A 60 14.97 -7.63 15.08
CA PRO A 60 16.30 -7.55 14.49
C PRO A 60 16.34 -8.28 13.15
N LYS A 61 17.18 -7.78 12.24
CA LYS A 61 17.49 -8.51 11.01
C LYS A 61 18.02 -9.89 11.37
N GLY A 62 17.39 -10.92 10.82
CA GLY A 62 17.76 -12.32 11.05
C GLY A 62 18.38 -12.99 9.84
N GLN A 63 19.06 -14.10 10.06
CA GLN A 63 19.50 -14.99 8.98
C GLN A 63 18.40 -16.02 8.73
N ARG A 64 17.76 -15.93 7.58
CA ARG A 64 16.81 -16.92 7.10
C ARG A 64 17.18 -17.28 5.67
N LYS A 65 17.38 -18.57 5.42
CA LYS A 65 17.63 -19.04 4.06
C LYS A 65 16.33 -19.09 3.25
N LEU A 66 16.44 -18.88 1.96
CA LEU A 66 15.30 -19.02 1.06
C LEU A 66 14.73 -20.45 1.18
N GLY A 67 13.44 -20.55 1.45
CA GLY A 67 12.74 -21.82 1.66
C GLY A 67 12.55 -22.25 3.10
N ASP A 68 13.28 -21.70 4.06
CA ASP A 68 13.05 -21.97 5.48
C ASP A 68 11.64 -21.52 5.91
N ALA A 69 11.06 -22.22 6.87
CA ALA A 69 9.78 -21.81 7.46
C ALA A 69 9.92 -20.45 8.16
N ARG A 70 8.89 -19.63 8.07
CA ARG A 70 8.80 -18.40 8.86
C ARG A 70 8.42 -18.76 10.29
N VAL A 71 9.23 -18.33 11.23
CA VAL A 71 8.93 -18.48 12.65
C VAL A 71 8.11 -17.26 13.09
N ASP A 72 6.95 -17.53 13.67
CA ASP A 72 6.13 -16.50 14.31
C ASP A 72 6.62 -16.26 15.74
N PRO A 73 7.28 -15.13 16.04
CA PRO A 73 7.77 -14.84 17.38
C PRO A 73 6.65 -14.55 18.38
N PHE A 74 5.43 -14.34 17.89
CA PHE A 74 4.25 -14.00 18.68
C PHE A 74 3.21 -15.12 18.71
N ALA A 75 3.59 -16.36 18.35
CA ALA A 75 2.69 -17.50 18.28
C ALA A 75 2.04 -17.86 19.65
N ALA A 76 2.65 -17.44 20.77
CA ALA A 76 2.11 -17.63 22.10
C ALA A 76 1.02 -16.60 22.49
N ASP A 77 0.91 -15.48 21.77
CA ASP A 77 -0.08 -14.45 22.06
C ASP A 77 -1.51 -15.02 21.94
N LYS A 78 -2.38 -14.56 22.83
CA LYS A 78 -3.81 -14.86 22.80
C LYS A 78 -4.59 -13.61 22.39
N PRO A 79 -5.73 -13.74 21.70
CA PRO A 79 -6.62 -12.60 21.48
C PRO A 79 -7.05 -12.00 22.82
N LEU A 80 -7.02 -10.68 22.91
CA LEU A 80 -7.54 -9.92 24.05
C LEU A 80 -9.07 -9.90 24.03
N PHE A 81 -9.64 -9.76 22.85
CA PHE A 81 -11.06 -9.76 22.57
C PHE A 81 -11.29 -9.91 21.06
N SER A 82 -12.55 -10.12 20.68
CA SER A 82 -12.98 -10.11 19.29
C SER A 82 -13.97 -8.96 19.03
N ILE A 83 -13.88 -8.36 17.85
CA ILE A 83 -14.84 -7.38 17.34
C ILE A 83 -15.70 -8.08 16.30
N ASP A 84 -17.01 -8.10 16.51
CA ASP A 84 -18.00 -8.71 15.63
C ASP A 84 -19.26 -7.84 15.50
N ALA A 85 -20.28 -8.33 14.81
CA ALA A 85 -21.52 -7.59 14.60
C ALA A 85 -22.25 -7.19 15.89
N SER A 86 -22.05 -7.91 17.00
CA SER A 86 -22.70 -7.64 18.28
C SER A 86 -22.09 -6.45 19.04
N ASN A 87 -20.83 -6.12 18.77
CA ASN A 87 -20.10 -5.12 19.54
C ASN A 87 -19.36 -4.05 18.69
N VAL A 88 -19.46 -4.10 17.36
CA VAL A 88 -18.72 -3.21 16.43
C VAL A 88 -18.94 -1.72 16.74
N GLU A 89 -20.11 -1.32 17.18
CA GLU A 89 -20.41 0.09 17.51
C GLU A 89 -19.52 0.63 18.64
N LYS A 90 -19.10 -0.23 19.57
CA LYS A 90 -18.19 0.14 20.66
C LYS A 90 -16.78 0.55 20.12
N TYR A 91 -16.39 0.02 18.98
CA TYR A 91 -15.05 0.17 18.42
C TYR A 91 -15.00 1.02 17.15
N LYS A 92 -16.13 1.58 16.71
CA LYS A 92 -16.25 2.28 15.41
C LYS A 92 -15.24 3.39 15.19
N ASP A 93 -14.81 4.08 16.24
CA ASP A 93 -13.83 5.17 16.15
C ASP A 93 -12.40 4.67 15.85
N LYS A 94 -12.17 3.35 15.99
CA LYS A 94 -10.90 2.66 15.70
C LYS A 94 -11.01 1.69 14.51
N LEU A 95 -12.02 1.86 13.66
CA LEU A 95 -12.28 1.05 12.48
C LEU A 95 -12.50 1.93 11.25
N SER A 96 -12.19 1.40 10.06
CA SER A 96 -12.60 2.02 8.80
C SER A 96 -14.09 1.79 8.52
N ALA A 97 -14.68 2.60 7.64
CA ALA A 97 -16.03 2.36 7.16
C ALA A 97 -16.17 0.97 6.50
N GLY A 98 -15.14 0.56 5.76
CA GLY A 98 -15.07 -0.76 5.14
C GLY A 98 -15.05 -1.90 6.14
N GLN A 99 -14.23 -1.80 7.19
CA GLN A 99 -14.22 -2.82 8.26
C GLN A 99 -15.56 -2.94 8.95
N ILE A 100 -16.20 -1.82 9.27
CA ILE A 100 -17.55 -1.80 9.89
C ILE A 100 -18.56 -2.48 8.96
N GLU A 101 -18.52 -2.18 7.67
CA GLU A 101 -19.43 -2.78 6.68
C GLU A 101 -19.22 -4.30 6.57
N LEU A 102 -17.96 -4.76 6.49
CA LEU A 102 -17.67 -6.19 6.44
C LEU A 102 -18.13 -6.93 7.71
N ILE A 103 -17.90 -6.37 8.89
CA ILE A 103 -18.34 -6.94 10.17
C ILE A 103 -19.87 -7.05 10.23
N LYS A 104 -20.58 -6.02 9.76
CA LYS A 104 -22.05 -6.00 9.80
C LYS A 104 -22.72 -6.90 8.77
N THR A 105 -22.11 -7.05 7.61
CA THR A 105 -22.76 -7.69 6.45
C THR A 105 -22.28 -9.11 6.18
N ARG A 106 -21.08 -9.50 6.66
CA ARG A 106 -20.53 -10.85 6.43
C ARG A 106 -20.80 -11.73 7.66
N LYS A 107 -21.68 -12.72 7.49
CA LYS A 107 -22.00 -13.67 8.57
C LYS A 107 -20.72 -14.37 9.06
N GLY A 108 -20.47 -14.30 10.38
CA GLY A 108 -19.30 -14.92 11.00
C GLY A 108 -17.99 -14.11 10.90
N TYR A 109 -18.01 -12.96 10.22
CA TYR A 109 -16.85 -12.08 10.17
C TYR A 109 -16.56 -11.50 11.55
N ARG A 110 -15.34 -11.65 12.02
CA ARG A 110 -14.86 -11.06 13.26
C ARG A 110 -13.39 -10.64 13.13
N MET A 111 -12.95 -9.72 13.95
CA MET A 111 -11.55 -9.31 14.09
C MET A 111 -11.07 -9.72 15.48
N ASP A 112 -10.17 -10.71 15.54
CA ASP A 112 -9.53 -11.13 16.78
C ASP A 112 -8.37 -10.17 17.06
N VAL A 113 -8.48 -9.39 18.14
CA VAL A 113 -7.52 -8.35 18.50
C VAL A 113 -6.49 -8.90 19.47
N TYR A 114 -5.23 -8.73 19.14
CA TYR A 114 -4.07 -9.22 19.92
C TYR A 114 -3.30 -8.05 20.56
N PRO A 115 -2.41 -8.33 21.52
CA PRO A 115 -1.49 -7.32 22.04
C PRO A 115 -0.65 -6.72 20.90
N THR A 116 -0.52 -5.40 20.88
CA THR A 116 0.24 -4.68 19.86
C THR A 116 1.73 -4.97 20.00
N GLN A 117 2.34 -5.40 18.89
CA GLN A 117 3.77 -5.69 18.78
C GLN A 117 4.36 -4.78 17.68
N ARG A 118 5.05 -3.71 18.06
CA ARG A 118 5.71 -2.81 17.09
C ARG A 118 6.99 -3.43 16.55
N SER A 119 6.78 -4.47 15.72
CA SER A 119 7.83 -5.38 15.22
C SER A 119 8.59 -4.85 14.01
N CYS A 120 8.13 -3.75 13.41
CA CYS A 120 8.70 -3.22 12.18
C CYS A 120 9.89 -2.30 12.42
N GLY A 121 10.93 -2.47 11.64
CA GLY A 121 12.13 -1.66 11.58
C GLY A 121 12.72 -1.73 10.18
N TYR A 122 13.83 -1.01 9.95
CA TYR A 122 14.51 -0.95 8.67
C TYR A 122 16.04 -0.96 8.84
N PRO A 123 16.81 -1.30 7.82
CA PRO A 123 18.28 -1.16 7.85
C PRO A 123 18.73 0.29 8.10
N ASP A 124 19.89 0.48 8.72
CA ASP A 124 20.47 1.80 9.00
C ASP A 124 20.65 2.65 7.75
N SER A 125 20.92 2.04 6.59
CA SER A 125 20.98 2.74 5.31
C SER A 125 19.65 3.44 4.97
N VAL A 126 18.52 2.80 5.24
CA VAL A 126 17.18 3.38 5.02
C VAL A 126 16.96 4.55 5.97
N TYR A 127 17.34 4.40 7.23
CA TYR A 127 17.26 5.48 8.22
C TYR A 127 18.11 6.69 7.83
N GLY A 128 19.34 6.44 7.36
CA GLY A 128 20.25 7.51 6.89
C GLY A 128 19.68 8.29 5.71
N GLN A 129 19.15 7.60 4.70
CA GLN A 129 18.53 8.24 3.53
C GLN A 129 17.22 8.96 3.89
N THR A 130 16.42 8.40 4.79
CA THR A 130 15.20 9.05 5.29
C THR A 130 15.53 10.37 6.01
N LYS A 131 16.60 10.39 6.80
CA LYS A 131 17.05 11.61 7.48
C LYS A 131 17.49 12.70 6.50
N ILE A 132 18.19 12.33 5.41
CA ILE A 132 18.55 13.27 4.34
C ILE A 132 17.28 13.81 3.66
N ASN A 133 16.35 12.94 3.32
CA ASN A 133 15.11 13.31 2.65
C ASN A 133 14.23 14.24 3.49
N ALA A 134 14.26 14.16 4.81
CA ALA A 134 13.40 14.96 5.68
C ALA A 134 13.48 16.48 5.41
N THR A 135 14.62 16.98 4.92
CA THR A 135 14.79 18.40 4.53
C THR A 135 15.03 18.60 3.05
N LEU A 136 15.33 17.52 2.30
CA LEU A 136 15.67 17.59 0.89
C LEU A 136 14.46 17.34 -0.03
N ALA A 137 13.59 16.38 0.34
CA ALA A 137 12.54 15.89 -0.56
C ALA A 137 11.50 16.96 -0.86
N LYS A 138 11.05 17.00 -2.12
CA LYS A 138 10.05 17.97 -2.61
C LYS A 138 9.15 17.34 -3.66
N LEU A 139 7.88 17.73 -3.65
CA LEU A 139 6.95 17.49 -4.73
C LEU A 139 7.06 18.57 -5.79
N SER A 140 6.56 18.29 -7.02
CA SER A 140 6.47 19.28 -8.10
C SER A 140 5.40 20.32 -7.78
N ASN A 141 5.60 21.54 -8.32
CA ASN A 141 4.65 22.65 -8.14
C ASN A 141 3.68 22.79 -9.34
N ASP A 142 3.59 21.74 -10.18
CA ASP A 142 2.77 21.75 -11.42
C ASP A 142 1.34 21.21 -11.21
N GLY A 143 0.93 20.98 -9.97
CA GLY A 143 -0.37 20.42 -9.60
C GLY A 143 -0.51 18.91 -9.85
N LYS A 144 0.58 18.22 -10.21
CA LYS A 144 0.60 16.78 -10.43
C LYS A 144 1.12 16.01 -9.22
N ASP A 145 1.71 16.71 -8.25
CA ASP A 145 2.28 16.12 -7.04
C ASP A 145 3.32 15.01 -7.32
N ASN A 146 4.08 15.14 -8.40
CA ASN A 146 5.19 14.23 -8.73
C ASN A 146 6.37 14.43 -7.76
N LEU A 147 7.19 13.40 -7.58
CA LEU A 147 8.40 13.51 -6.77
C LEU A 147 9.48 14.28 -7.54
N ALA A 148 9.65 15.58 -7.22
CA ALA A 148 10.61 16.43 -7.91
C ALA A 148 12.05 16.22 -7.43
N GLN A 149 12.24 16.02 -6.13
CA GLN A 149 13.57 15.88 -5.52
C GLN A 149 13.50 14.90 -4.34
N ALA A 150 14.41 13.94 -4.29
CA ALA A 150 14.69 13.06 -3.15
C ALA A 150 15.96 12.24 -3.42
N VAL A 151 16.56 11.66 -2.37
CA VAL A 151 17.51 10.56 -2.52
C VAL A 151 16.81 9.22 -2.37
N GLY A 152 17.28 8.21 -3.07
CA GLY A 152 16.71 6.86 -3.01
C GLY A 152 17.07 6.10 -1.75
N GLY A 153 16.42 4.96 -1.54
CA GLY A 153 16.69 4.04 -0.44
C GLY A 153 16.13 4.46 0.92
N GLY A 154 15.35 5.55 0.99
CA GLY A 154 14.69 6.03 2.21
C GLY A 154 13.30 6.55 1.93
N PHE A 155 12.55 6.86 3.00
CA PHE A 155 11.26 7.52 2.89
C PHE A 155 11.43 9.00 2.54
N PRO A 156 10.70 9.52 1.56
CA PRO A 156 10.90 10.92 1.15
C PRO A 156 10.37 11.93 2.20
N PHE A 157 9.26 11.64 2.86
CA PHE A 157 8.57 12.59 3.72
C PHE A 157 8.25 12.00 5.09
N ALA A 158 9.29 11.69 5.89
CA ALA A 158 9.10 11.12 7.24
C ALA A 158 8.18 11.97 8.14
N ILE A 159 8.05 13.24 7.85
CA ILE A 159 7.16 14.20 8.54
C ILE A 159 6.32 14.89 7.45
N PRO A 160 5.26 14.25 6.95
CA PRO A 160 4.49 14.79 5.84
C PRO A 160 3.66 16.01 6.25
N GLY A 161 3.66 17.04 5.40
CA GLY A 161 2.84 18.21 5.56
C GLY A 161 1.47 18.11 4.87
N ASN A 162 1.30 17.15 3.95
CA ASN A 162 0.06 16.94 3.21
C ASN A 162 -0.17 15.47 2.85
N GLY A 163 -1.35 15.17 2.28
CA GLY A 163 -1.72 13.79 1.95
C GLY A 163 -0.91 13.20 0.80
N ALA A 164 -0.49 14.00 -0.18
CA ALA A 164 0.33 13.52 -1.30
C ALA A 164 1.71 13.03 -0.83
N GLU A 165 2.34 13.74 0.10
CA GLU A 165 3.59 13.34 0.73
C GLU A 165 3.46 12.01 1.49
N ALA A 166 2.37 11.82 2.25
CA ALA A 166 2.12 10.56 2.94
C ALA A 166 1.91 9.39 1.96
N VAL A 167 1.24 9.62 0.83
CA VAL A 167 1.06 8.61 -0.22
C VAL A 167 2.38 8.30 -0.94
N TRP A 168 3.25 9.29 -1.14
CA TRP A 168 4.58 9.03 -1.69
C TRP A 168 5.43 8.15 -0.77
N ASN A 169 5.33 8.29 0.55
CA ASN A 169 5.97 7.35 1.48
C ASN A 169 5.47 5.92 1.26
N HIS A 170 4.16 5.72 1.05
CA HIS A 170 3.62 4.41 0.71
C HIS A 170 4.17 3.90 -0.62
N ARG A 171 4.19 4.72 -1.66
CA ARG A 171 4.71 4.33 -2.98
C ARG A 171 6.18 3.95 -2.94
N LEU A 172 6.98 4.65 -2.13
CA LEU A 172 8.43 4.46 -2.00
C LEU A 172 8.85 3.70 -0.75
N ARG A 173 7.88 3.04 -0.06
CA ARG A 173 8.21 2.19 1.09
C ARG A 173 9.28 1.18 0.71
N TRP A 174 10.30 1.10 1.56
CA TRP A 174 11.43 0.25 1.25
C TRP A 174 11.12 -1.23 1.48
N GLN A 175 11.26 -2.02 0.44
CA GLN A 175 11.08 -3.48 0.43
C GLN A 175 12.24 -4.17 -0.30
N GLY A 176 13.47 -3.63 -0.17
CA GLY A 176 14.65 -4.10 -0.88
C GLY A 176 14.81 -3.48 -2.27
N GLU A 177 15.94 -3.79 -2.93
CA GLU A 177 16.28 -3.27 -4.26
C GLU A 177 15.69 -4.09 -5.41
N GLY A 178 14.91 -5.11 -5.07
CA GLY A 178 14.19 -6.00 -5.99
C GLY A 178 13.99 -7.38 -5.40
N ARG A 179 13.00 -8.10 -5.91
CA ARG A 179 12.58 -9.40 -5.39
C ARG A 179 12.00 -10.29 -6.48
N VAL A 180 11.94 -11.59 -6.20
CA VAL A 180 11.21 -12.57 -7.01
C VAL A 180 10.11 -13.17 -6.16
N GLU A 181 8.88 -13.07 -6.64
CA GLU A 181 7.70 -13.55 -5.95
C GLU A 181 6.99 -14.62 -6.76
N PHE A 182 6.39 -15.56 -6.05
CA PHE A 182 5.52 -16.60 -6.60
C PHE A 182 4.23 -16.55 -5.82
N TYR A 183 3.10 -16.40 -6.48
CA TYR A 183 1.82 -16.24 -5.82
C TYR A 183 0.64 -16.65 -6.67
N GLN A 184 -0.51 -16.67 -6.05
CA GLN A 184 -1.79 -16.91 -6.69
C GLN A 184 -2.72 -15.75 -6.37
N THR A 185 -3.42 -15.23 -7.39
CA THR A 185 -4.57 -14.35 -7.20
C THR A 185 -5.82 -15.20 -7.21
N ASN A 186 -6.60 -15.17 -6.13
CA ASN A 186 -7.81 -15.95 -5.96
C ASN A 186 -9.04 -15.07 -6.14
N PHE A 187 -9.97 -15.51 -6.99
CA PHE A 187 -11.23 -14.82 -7.25
C PHE A 187 -12.36 -15.64 -6.62
N ILE A 188 -12.95 -15.10 -5.55
CA ILE A 188 -13.92 -15.81 -4.74
C ILE A 188 -15.34 -15.31 -5.08
N ASN A 189 -16.22 -16.25 -5.37
CA ASN A 189 -17.61 -16.02 -5.71
C ASN A 189 -18.50 -15.96 -4.46
N PRO A 190 -19.73 -15.41 -4.57
CA PRO A 190 -20.68 -15.35 -3.45
C PRO A 190 -21.05 -16.70 -2.84
N ASP A 191 -20.98 -17.77 -3.60
CA ASP A 191 -21.23 -19.16 -3.13
C ASP A 191 -20.02 -19.77 -2.42
N GLY A 192 -18.88 -19.04 -2.32
CA GLY A 192 -17.63 -19.50 -1.73
C GLY A 192 -16.76 -20.34 -2.67
N SER A 193 -17.20 -20.62 -3.89
CA SER A 193 -16.33 -21.19 -4.91
C SER A 193 -15.26 -20.19 -5.32
N PHE A 194 -14.06 -20.66 -5.68
CA PHE A 194 -13.00 -19.79 -6.16
C PHE A 194 -12.16 -20.48 -7.22
N TYR A 195 -11.47 -19.66 -8.01
CA TYR A 195 -10.39 -20.12 -8.88
C TYR A 195 -9.17 -19.21 -8.72
N GLY A 196 -8.00 -19.75 -9.03
CA GLY A 196 -6.73 -19.06 -8.88
C GLY A 196 -6.03 -18.79 -10.20
N LEU A 197 -5.37 -17.62 -10.28
CA LEU A 197 -4.42 -17.26 -11.31
C LEU A 197 -3.02 -17.31 -10.68
N ALA A 198 -2.25 -18.37 -10.98
CA ALA A 198 -0.88 -18.47 -10.47
C ALA A 198 0.08 -17.65 -11.33
N GLN A 199 1.03 -17.01 -10.69
CA GLN A 199 1.90 -16.03 -11.32
C GLN A 199 3.32 -16.07 -10.71
N ASP A 200 4.32 -15.91 -11.58
CA ASP A 200 5.70 -15.64 -11.22
C ASP A 200 5.99 -14.16 -11.49
N GLN A 201 6.55 -13.46 -10.51
CA GLN A 201 6.77 -12.02 -10.60
C GLN A 201 8.22 -11.65 -10.28
N TRP A 202 8.79 -10.78 -11.10
CA TRP A 202 10.08 -10.14 -10.86
C TRP A 202 9.87 -8.65 -10.69
N ILE A 203 10.47 -8.10 -9.65
CA ILE A 203 10.40 -6.67 -9.36
C ILE A 203 11.81 -6.14 -9.20
N MET A 204 12.11 -5.05 -9.88
CA MET A 204 13.28 -4.20 -9.62
C MET A 204 12.82 -2.84 -9.14
N THR A 205 13.50 -2.32 -8.12
CA THR A 205 13.21 -1.02 -7.51
C THR A 205 14.47 -0.16 -7.50
N PRO A 206 14.90 0.40 -8.65
CA PRO A 206 16.16 1.13 -8.76
C PRO A 206 16.28 2.30 -7.78
N PHE A 207 15.18 3.00 -7.51
CA PHE A 207 15.15 4.11 -6.55
C PHE A 207 15.17 3.65 -5.08
N ALA A 208 15.01 2.35 -4.79
CA ALA A 208 15.20 1.82 -3.43
C ALA A 208 16.67 1.63 -3.05
N SER A 209 17.59 1.81 -4.00
CA SER A 209 19.02 1.74 -3.74
C SER A 209 19.51 3.01 -3.03
N PRO A 210 20.32 2.90 -1.95
CA PRO A 210 20.93 4.06 -1.30
C PRO A 210 22.01 4.73 -2.19
N LYS A 211 22.35 4.12 -3.33
CA LYS A 211 23.26 4.70 -4.34
C LYS A 211 22.57 5.75 -5.21
N ALA A 212 21.25 5.70 -5.36
CA ALA A 212 20.50 6.72 -6.09
C ALA A 212 20.48 8.03 -5.29
N LYS A 213 21.17 9.05 -5.78
CA LYS A 213 21.28 10.37 -5.15
C LYS A 213 20.22 11.35 -5.65
N SER A 214 19.56 11.00 -6.74
CA SER A 214 18.43 11.74 -7.32
C SER A 214 17.56 10.80 -8.15
N PRO A 215 16.33 11.22 -8.52
CA PRO A 215 15.51 10.47 -9.47
C PRO A 215 16.21 10.25 -10.82
N GLU A 216 17.01 11.20 -11.28
CA GLU A 216 17.72 11.15 -12.56
C GLU A 216 18.75 10.02 -12.62
N ASP A 217 19.40 9.69 -11.51
CA ASP A 217 20.41 8.60 -11.43
C ASP A 217 19.82 7.24 -11.84
N VAL A 218 18.50 7.10 -11.73
CA VAL A 218 17.77 5.88 -12.12
C VAL A 218 16.77 6.14 -13.26
N ALA A 219 17.00 7.17 -14.07
CA ALA A 219 16.14 7.57 -15.18
C ALA A 219 14.65 7.73 -14.76
N ASP A 220 14.41 8.30 -13.58
CA ASP A 220 13.11 8.47 -12.94
C ASP A 220 12.34 7.14 -12.67
N VAL A 221 12.98 5.99 -12.77
CA VAL A 221 12.32 4.69 -12.56
C VAL A 221 12.17 4.42 -11.06
N GLN A 222 10.92 4.39 -10.61
CA GLN A 222 10.56 3.93 -9.28
C GLN A 222 10.68 2.42 -9.18
N MET A 223 10.02 1.70 -10.11
CA MET A 223 9.90 0.24 -10.08
C MET A 223 9.67 -0.28 -11.51
N LYS A 224 10.26 -1.44 -11.82
CA LYS A 224 9.91 -2.25 -12.97
C LYS A 224 9.33 -3.57 -12.45
N LEU A 225 8.21 -3.98 -13.00
CA LEU A 225 7.49 -5.19 -12.63
C LEU A 225 7.26 -6.04 -13.88
N LEU A 226 7.65 -7.30 -13.82
CA LEU A 226 7.32 -8.32 -14.82
C LEU A 226 6.52 -9.43 -14.14
N ASN A 227 5.32 -9.68 -14.63
CA ASN A 227 4.41 -10.69 -14.11
C ASN A 227 4.09 -11.72 -15.22
N VAL A 228 4.30 -13.00 -14.97
CA VAL A 228 4.09 -14.09 -15.89
C VAL A 228 3.03 -15.04 -15.32
N ALA A 229 1.90 -15.21 -16.01
CA ALA A 229 0.89 -16.19 -15.64
C ALA A 229 1.40 -17.61 -15.89
N THR A 230 1.30 -18.49 -14.88
CA THR A 230 1.72 -19.89 -14.93
C THR A 230 0.58 -20.88 -14.83
N ALA A 231 -0.59 -20.44 -14.34
CA ALA A 231 -1.84 -21.22 -14.34
C ALA A 231 -3.03 -20.26 -14.29
N PRO A 232 -4.23 -20.65 -14.78
CA PRO A 232 -4.56 -21.92 -15.47
C PRO A 232 -3.93 -22.03 -16.87
N ALA A 233 -3.98 -23.21 -17.46
CA ALA A 233 -3.37 -23.47 -18.78
C ALA A 233 -3.83 -22.51 -19.87
N SER A 234 -5.07 -22.03 -19.81
CA SER A 234 -5.64 -21.05 -20.76
C SER A 234 -4.96 -19.68 -20.71
N ARG A 235 -4.23 -19.36 -19.63
CA ARG A 235 -3.55 -18.08 -19.41
C ARG A 235 -2.02 -18.20 -19.31
N THR A 236 -1.51 -19.43 -19.28
CA THR A 236 -0.06 -19.68 -19.16
C THR A 236 0.72 -18.94 -20.24
N GLY A 237 1.76 -18.21 -19.81
CA GLY A 237 2.61 -17.41 -20.69
C GLY A 237 2.09 -16.01 -21.00
N GLU A 238 0.91 -15.60 -20.52
CA GLU A 238 0.54 -14.18 -20.53
C GLU A 238 1.50 -13.39 -19.64
N ILE A 239 1.99 -12.25 -20.14
CA ILE A 239 2.92 -11.40 -19.41
C ILE A 239 2.39 -9.99 -19.32
N ILE A 240 2.49 -9.40 -18.14
CA ILE A 240 2.35 -7.96 -17.92
C ILE A 240 3.73 -7.42 -17.52
N LEU A 241 4.24 -6.46 -18.28
CA LEU A 241 5.40 -5.66 -17.94
C LEU A 241 4.91 -4.25 -17.62
N ALA A 242 5.31 -3.71 -16.47
CA ALA A 242 5.00 -2.34 -16.09
C ALA A 242 6.25 -1.60 -15.58
N HIS A 243 6.42 -0.37 -16.02
CA HIS A 243 7.43 0.57 -15.52
C HIS A 243 6.73 1.72 -14.81
N TYR A 244 7.01 1.88 -13.53
CA TYR A 244 6.50 2.94 -12.69
C TYR A 244 7.54 4.04 -12.57
N PHE A 245 7.10 5.29 -12.73
CA PHE A 245 8.00 6.43 -12.73
C PHE A 245 7.70 7.42 -11.59
N LEU A 246 8.70 8.24 -11.27
CA LEU A 246 8.63 9.25 -10.23
C LEU A 246 8.05 10.59 -10.73
N LYS A 247 8.32 10.92 -12.01
CA LYS A 247 8.04 12.23 -12.60
C LYS A 247 7.13 12.22 -13.82
N LYS A 248 6.83 11.06 -14.37
CA LYS A 248 5.99 10.90 -15.56
C LYS A 248 5.04 9.73 -15.43
N SER A 249 4.10 9.62 -16.37
CA SER A 249 3.14 8.53 -16.48
C SER A 249 3.81 7.16 -16.61
N ASN A 250 3.18 6.14 -16.04
CA ASN A 250 3.63 4.76 -16.09
C ASN A 250 3.51 4.18 -17.52
N ASP A 251 4.42 3.28 -17.87
CA ASP A 251 4.36 2.51 -19.11
C ASP A 251 4.03 1.05 -18.79
N ALA A 252 3.16 0.44 -19.57
CA ALA A 252 2.89 -0.99 -19.44
C ALA A 252 2.67 -1.68 -20.80
N TRP A 253 3.01 -2.95 -20.84
CA TRP A 253 2.85 -3.83 -22.00
C TRP A 253 2.28 -5.17 -21.56
N MET A 254 1.50 -5.77 -22.45
CA MET A 254 1.01 -7.12 -22.27
C MET A 254 1.41 -8.00 -23.46
N TYR A 255 1.92 -9.19 -23.18
CA TYR A 255 2.18 -10.23 -24.17
C TYR A 255 1.09 -11.28 -24.13
N PHE A 256 0.58 -11.63 -25.30
CA PHE A 256 -0.44 -12.65 -25.51
C PHE A 256 0.17 -13.84 -26.27
N PRO A 257 0.44 -14.98 -25.60
CA PRO A 257 1.13 -16.11 -26.21
C PRO A 257 0.38 -16.68 -27.43
N GLY A 258 -0.95 -16.79 -27.37
CA GLY A 258 -1.76 -17.29 -28.49
C GLY A 258 -1.70 -16.41 -29.75
N GLN A 259 -1.36 -15.13 -29.62
CA GLN A 259 -1.19 -14.20 -30.74
C GLN A 259 0.29 -13.91 -31.03
N ARG A 260 1.20 -14.28 -30.12
CA ARG A 260 2.62 -13.94 -30.13
C ARG A 260 2.87 -12.43 -30.32
N ARG A 261 2.02 -11.59 -29.68
CA ARG A 261 2.02 -10.13 -29.82
C ARG A 261 2.18 -9.45 -28.49
N VAL A 262 3.05 -8.43 -28.49
CA VAL A 262 3.18 -7.46 -27.41
C VAL A 262 2.29 -6.28 -27.75
N ARG A 263 1.46 -5.84 -26.80
CA ARG A 263 0.62 -4.65 -26.89
C ARG A 263 0.94 -3.70 -25.75
N ARG A 264 1.11 -2.41 -26.05
CA ARG A 264 1.18 -1.38 -25.01
C ARG A 264 -0.21 -1.18 -24.40
N LEU A 265 -0.28 -1.08 -23.07
CA LEU A 265 -1.48 -0.77 -22.31
C LEU A 265 -1.50 0.74 -22.06
N PRO A 266 -2.41 1.52 -22.65
CA PRO A 266 -2.46 2.95 -22.42
C PRO A 266 -3.00 3.27 -21.03
N ALA A 267 -2.56 4.38 -20.44
CA ALA A 267 -3.04 4.92 -19.17
C ALA A 267 -2.99 3.93 -17.98
N PHE A 268 -1.93 3.11 -17.92
CA PHE A 268 -1.71 2.11 -16.86
C PHE A 268 -1.28 2.78 -15.55
N GLU A 269 -2.08 3.69 -15.04
CA GLU A 269 -1.82 4.44 -13.81
C GLU A 269 -3.08 4.96 -13.12
N TYR A 270 -4.25 4.65 -13.71
CA TYR A 270 -5.55 5.13 -13.24
C TYR A 270 -6.53 3.96 -13.06
N ASP A 271 -7.80 4.24 -13.28
CA ASP A 271 -8.92 3.33 -13.08
C ASP A 271 -9.17 2.34 -14.24
N ASN A 272 -8.18 2.13 -15.11
CA ASN A 272 -8.29 1.09 -16.14
C ASN A 272 -8.24 -0.29 -15.48
N PRO A 273 -9.22 -1.17 -15.78
CA PRO A 273 -9.21 -2.53 -15.25
C PRO A 273 -7.95 -3.30 -15.68
N ILE A 274 -7.39 -4.08 -14.77
CA ILE A 274 -6.30 -5.01 -15.09
C ILE A 274 -6.87 -6.15 -15.96
N PRO A 275 -6.28 -6.43 -17.13
CA PRO A 275 -6.73 -7.53 -17.99
C PRO A 275 -6.70 -8.87 -17.23
N GLY A 276 -7.84 -9.59 -17.26
CA GLY A 276 -7.97 -10.90 -16.61
C GLY A 276 -8.19 -10.87 -15.09
N TYR A 277 -8.46 -9.71 -14.50
CA TYR A 277 -8.82 -9.56 -13.09
C TYR A 277 -10.33 -9.29 -12.88
N GLU A 278 -11.15 -9.60 -13.90
CA GLU A 278 -12.62 -9.55 -13.84
C GLU A 278 -13.20 -8.21 -13.37
N ASN A 279 -12.52 -7.12 -13.68
CA ASN A 279 -12.83 -5.77 -13.21
C ASN A 279 -12.81 -5.60 -11.68
N LEU A 280 -12.19 -6.53 -10.94
CA LEU A 280 -12.07 -6.42 -9.49
C LEU A 280 -10.87 -5.56 -9.06
N GLU A 281 -9.98 -5.25 -9.98
CA GLU A 281 -8.82 -4.41 -9.74
C GLU A 281 -8.57 -3.42 -10.88
N THR A 282 -8.07 -2.25 -10.54
CA THR A 282 -7.63 -1.21 -11.48
C THR A 282 -6.12 -1.02 -11.43
N ALA A 283 -5.55 -0.48 -12.49
CA ALA A 283 -4.10 -0.31 -12.67
C ALA A 283 -3.42 0.49 -11.54
N ASP A 284 -4.18 1.33 -10.83
CA ASP A 284 -3.69 2.14 -9.73
C ASP A 284 -3.88 1.53 -8.33
N GLN A 285 -4.49 0.34 -8.21
CA GLN A 285 -4.77 -0.28 -6.91
C GLN A 285 -3.64 -1.16 -6.37
N TYR A 286 -2.82 -1.77 -7.21
CA TYR A 286 -1.75 -2.66 -6.74
C TYR A 286 -0.42 -1.92 -6.50
N PRO A 287 0.23 -2.19 -5.37
CA PRO A 287 -0.30 -2.79 -4.13
C PRO A 287 -0.91 -1.69 -3.24
N MET A 288 -2.19 -1.76 -3.01
CA MET A 288 -3.05 -0.80 -2.30
C MET A 288 -3.19 0.57 -2.99
N PHE A 289 -2.13 1.17 -3.50
CA PHE A 289 -2.11 2.34 -4.38
C PHE A 289 -0.74 2.53 -5.04
N ALA A 290 -0.70 2.60 -6.37
CA ALA A 290 0.50 2.93 -7.15
C ALA A 290 0.19 3.87 -8.35
N GLY A 291 -0.99 4.49 -8.35
CA GLY A 291 -1.42 5.40 -9.40
C GLY A 291 -0.69 6.75 -9.38
N SER A 292 -0.92 7.54 -10.44
CA SER A 292 -0.55 8.94 -10.47
C SER A 292 -1.37 9.75 -9.46
N LEU A 293 -0.77 10.77 -8.86
CA LEU A 293 -1.44 11.57 -7.84
C LEU A 293 -2.24 12.74 -8.41
N ASP A 294 -2.07 13.04 -9.68
CA ASP A 294 -2.55 14.26 -10.36
C ASP A 294 -4.07 14.41 -10.41
N ARG A 295 -4.83 13.30 -10.35
CA ARG A 295 -6.31 13.32 -10.44
C ARG A 295 -7.03 13.62 -9.14
N TYR A 296 -6.33 13.60 -8.00
CA TYR A 296 -6.94 13.77 -6.68
C TYR A 296 -6.39 14.97 -5.94
N ASP A 297 -7.26 15.60 -5.16
CA ASP A 297 -6.88 16.46 -4.05
C ASP A 297 -6.61 15.57 -2.83
N TRP A 298 -5.41 15.68 -2.28
CA TRP A 298 -4.91 14.82 -1.21
C TRP A 298 -4.93 15.55 0.13
N LYS A 299 -5.85 15.17 1.01
CA LYS A 299 -5.98 15.76 2.33
C LYS A 299 -5.38 14.84 3.39
N LEU A 300 -4.38 15.34 4.11
CA LEU A 300 -3.90 14.70 5.35
C LEU A 300 -4.87 15.07 6.47
N VAL A 301 -5.67 14.09 6.92
CA VAL A 301 -6.68 14.32 7.98
C VAL A 301 -6.00 14.35 9.35
N GLY A 302 -4.99 13.53 9.55
CA GLY A 302 -4.23 13.40 10.79
C GLY A 302 -3.98 11.95 11.16
N LYS A 303 -3.49 11.72 12.37
CA LYS A 303 -3.28 10.38 12.93
C LYS A 303 -4.51 9.92 13.74
N GLN A 304 -4.76 8.62 13.70
CA GLN A 304 -5.73 7.96 14.57
C GLN A 304 -5.23 6.58 14.98
N GLU A 305 -5.72 6.04 16.08
CA GLU A 305 -5.52 4.66 16.46
C GLU A 305 -6.54 3.77 15.75
N MET A 306 -6.09 2.66 15.16
CA MET A 306 -6.94 1.79 14.37
C MET A 306 -6.51 0.32 14.52
N TYR A 307 -7.48 -0.60 14.51
CA TYR A 307 -7.22 -2.03 14.45
C TYR A 307 -6.92 -2.41 13.01
N VAL A 308 -5.69 -2.89 12.77
CA VAL A 308 -5.18 -3.22 11.44
C VAL A 308 -4.55 -4.61 11.42
N PRO A 309 -4.51 -5.31 10.27
CA PRO A 309 -3.78 -6.57 10.15
C PRO A 309 -2.29 -6.34 10.36
N TYR A 310 -1.71 -7.01 11.35
CA TYR A 310 -0.31 -6.84 11.70
C TYR A 310 0.29 -8.17 12.15
N ASN A 311 1.61 -8.36 11.97
CA ASN A 311 2.30 -9.59 12.33
C ASN A 311 1.61 -10.85 11.79
N SER A 312 1.20 -10.81 10.51
CA SER A 312 0.35 -11.80 9.85
C SER A 312 1.06 -13.13 9.54
N PHE A 313 2.00 -13.55 10.39
CA PHE A 313 2.79 -14.78 10.18
C PHE A 313 1.93 -16.02 9.99
N LYS A 314 0.88 -16.18 10.83
CA LYS A 314 -0.03 -17.31 10.76
C LYS A 314 -0.81 -17.33 9.45
N PHE A 315 -1.21 -16.15 8.94
CA PHE A 315 -1.98 -16.03 7.71
C PHE A 315 -1.14 -16.39 6.48
N VAL A 316 0.08 -15.89 6.38
CA VAL A 316 0.98 -16.16 5.23
C VAL A 316 1.73 -17.48 5.32
N ALA A 317 1.51 -18.27 6.38
CA ALA A 317 2.16 -19.56 6.55
C ALA A 317 1.68 -20.59 5.50
N LYS A 318 2.57 -21.52 5.13
CA LYS A 318 2.29 -22.60 4.17
C LYS A 318 1.08 -23.43 4.59
N ARG A 319 0.11 -23.54 3.71
CA ARG A 319 -1.09 -24.37 3.82
C ARG A 319 -1.83 -24.47 2.50
N PRO A 320 -2.72 -25.46 2.29
CA PRO A 320 -3.61 -25.49 1.12
C PRO A 320 -4.51 -24.26 1.07
N VAL A 321 -4.62 -23.62 -0.10
CA VAL A 321 -5.44 -22.40 -0.30
C VAL A 321 -6.89 -22.60 0.12
N LYS A 322 -7.46 -23.79 -0.09
CA LYS A 322 -8.81 -24.16 0.39
C LYS A 322 -8.99 -24.05 1.93
N GLU A 323 -7.91 -24.01 2.67
CA GLU A 323 -7.92 -23.84 4.14
C GLU A 323 -7.73 -22.38 4.55
N VAL A 324 -7.48 -21.48 3.58
CA VAL A 324 -7.26 -20.05 3.84
C VAL A 324 -8.57 -19.28 3.88
N TYR A 325 -9.51 -19.60 2.98
CA TYR A 325 -10.75 -18.83 2.82
C TYR A 325 -11.95 -19.54 3.43
N GLU A 326 -12.90 -18.75 3.94
CA GLU A 326 -14.19 -19.20 4.44
C GLU A 326 -15.28 -18.30 3.83
N GLY A 327 -15.89 -18.77 2.73
CA GLY A 327 -16.79 -17.93 1.95
C GLY A 327 -16.09 -16.70 1.38
N MET A 328 -16.57 -15.52 1.73
CA MET A 328 -16.16 -14.24 1.15
C MET A 328 -15.07 -13.50 1.97
N TYR A 329 -14.26 -14.22 2.73
CA TYR A 329 -13.19 -13.64 3.53
C TYR A 329 -12.18 -14.72 3.97
N PRO A 330 -10.95 -14.33 4.39
CA PRO A 330 -10.01 -15.27 4.99
C PRO A 330 -10.53 -15.83 6.31
N LYS A 331 -10.26 -17.08 6.60
CA LYS A 331 -10.60 -17.68 7.91
C LYS A 331 -10.11 -16.79 9.03
N ARG A 332 -11.02 -16.40 9.90
CA ARG A 332 -10.75 -15.38 10.92
C ARG A 332 -9.70 -15.82 11.94
N ASP A 333 -9.61 -17.13 12.21
CA ASP A 333 -8.59 -17.70 13.08
C ASP A 333 -7.16 -17.56 12.54
N LEU A 334 -6.99 -17.25 11.26
CA LEU A 334 -5.69 -17.01 10.64
C LEU A 334 -5.26 -15.55 10.73
N MET A 335 -6.22 -14.65 10.92
CA MET A 335 -5.99 -13.20 10.93
C MET A 335 -5.58 -12.73 12.33
N ARG A 336 -4.70 -11.75 12.37
CA ARG A 336 -4.27 -11.08 13.59
C ARG A 336 -4.44 -9.58 13.38
N TYR A 337 -5.22 -8.93 14.27
CA TYR A 337 -5.40 -7.49 14.29
C TYR A 337 -4.75 -6.92 15.53
N GLU A 338 -4.08 -5.80 15.37
CA GLU A 338 -3.44 -5.07 16.45
C GLU A 338 -3.83 -3.60 16.40
N LEU A 339 -3.79 -2.91 17.54
CA LEU A 339 -4.03 -1.48 17.58
C LEU A 339 -2.76 -0.73 17.20
N HIS A 340 -2.77 -0.01 16.08
CA HIS A 340 -1.65 0.82 15.63
C HIS A 340 -2.10 2.26 15.36
N ARG A 341 -1.15 3.20 15.33
CA ARG A 341 -1.41 4.54 14.82
C ARG A 341 -1.29 4.53 13.30
N VAL A 342 -2.27 5.11 12.65
CA VAL A 342 -2.30 5.27 11.20
C VAL A 342 -2.51 6.73 10.81
N TRP A 343 -1.88 7.14 9.72
CA TRP A 343 -2.21 8.38 9.04
C TRP A 343 -3.47 8.16 8.21
N LYS A 344 -4.49 8.98 8.44
CA LYS A 344 -5.68 9.00 7.61
C LYS A 344 -5.51 10.03 6.51
N VAL A 345 -5.57 9.57 5.25
CA VAL A 345 -5.50 10.40 4.05
C VAL A 345 -6.80 10.26 3.26
N GLU A 346 -7.40 11.37 2.91
CA GLU A 346 -8.56 11.40 2.02
C GLU A 346 -8.15 11.94 0.65
N ALA A 347 -8.53 11.22 -0.40
CA ALA A 347 -8.35 11.59 -1.80
C ALA A 347 -9.72 11.85 -2.42
N THR A 348 -9.93 13.05 -2.97
CA THR A 348 -11.16 13.44 -3.67
C THR A 348 -10.79 13.83 -5.09
N VAL A 349 -11.52 13.33 -6.08
CA VAL A 349 -11.24 13.64 -7.49
C VAL A 349 -11.33 15.15 -7.73
N LYS A 350 -10.29 15.73 -8.33
CA LYS A 350 -10.20 17.16 -8.69
C LYS A 350 -11.31 17.56 -9.65
N GLN A 351 -11.78 18.79 -9.55
CA GLN A 351 -12.76 19.33 -10.48
C GLN A 351 -12.27 19.21 -11.93
N GLY A 352 -13.12 18.68 -12.80
CA GLY A 352 -12.79 18.48 -14.22
C GLY A 352 -12.04 17.17 -14.52
N MET A 353 -11.55 16.47 -13.51
CA MET A 353 -10.95 15.13 -13.66
C MET A 353 -12.00 14.03 -13.53
N ARG A 354 -11.64 12.79 -13.92
CA ARG A 354 -12.51 11.62 -13.83
C ARG A 354 -11.75 10.45 -13.25
N HIS A 355 -12.44 9.71 -12.39
CA HIS A 355 -12.01 8.42 -11.85
C HIS A 355 -13.24 7.65 -11.38
N MET A 356 -13.24 6.32 -11.50
CA MET A 356 -14.39 5.51 -11.04
C MET A 356 -14.61 5.64 -9.53
N PHE A 357 -13.55 5.81 -8.74
CA PHE A 357 -13.63 6.13 -7.33
C PHE A 357 -13.52 7.63 -7.12
N THR A 358 -14.65 8.29 -6.87
CA THR A 358 -14.67 9.75 -6.69
C THR A 358 -14.08 10.21 -5.36
N LYS A 359 -14.07 9.30 -4.38
CA LYS A 359 -13.39 9.48 -3.09
C LYS A 359 -12.71 8.18 -2.68
N ARG A 360 -11.55 8.31 -2.04
CA ARG A 360 -10.84 7.21 -1.36
C ARG A 360 -10.40 7.68 0.02
N THR A 361 -10.40 6.76 0.99
CA THR A 361 -9.79 6.99 2.29
C THR A 361 -8.72 5.93 2.50
N PHE A 362 -7.50 6.36 2.75
CA PHE A 362 -6.36 5.48 3.00
C PHE A 362 -5.94 5.57 4.46
N TYR A 363 -5.62 4.41 5.04
CA TYR A 363 -5.12 4.28 6.41
C TYR A 363 -3.70 3.72 6.32
N ILE A 364 -2.72 4.61 6.53
CA ILE A 364 -1.29 4.36 6.32
C ILE A 364 -0.64 4.14 7.66
N ASP A 365 -0.06 2.98 7.90
CA ASP A 365 0.64 2.68 9.14
C ASP A 365 1.84 3.63 9.36
N GLU A 366 1.96 4.16 10.58
CA GLU A 366 3.02 5.14 10.87
C GLU A 366 4.42 4.52 10.93
N ASP A 367 4.53 3.23 11.30
CA ASP A 367 5.81 2.53 11.44
C ASP A 367 6.39 2.07 10.10
N THR A 368 5.55 1.84 9.09
CA THR A 368 5.96 1.23 7.82
C THR A 368 5.60 2.02 6.58
N TRP A 369 4.75 3.03 6.71
CA TRP A 369 4.15 3.77 5.60
C TRP A 369 3.35 2.88 4.62
N MET A 370 3.01 1.65 5.04
CA MET A 370 2.12 0.80 4.26
C MET A 370 0.66 1.24 4.44
N ILE A 371 -0.07 1.37 3.33
CA ILE A 371 -1.53 1.45 3.39
C ILE A 371 -2.03 0.07 3.83
N LEU A 372 -2.61 -0.02 5.02
CA LEU A 372 -3.13 -1.28 5.56
C LEU A 372 -4.62 -1.45 5.27
N ASN A 373 -5.37 -0.37 5.17
CA ASN A 373 -6.78 -0.37 4.79
C ASN A 373 -7.07 0.77 3.80
N ALA A 374 -7.99 0.54 2.88
CA ALA A 374 -8.50 1.56 1.98
C ALA A 374 -10.00 1.38 1.74
N ASP A 375 -10.74 2.47 1.85
CA ASP A 375 -12.17 2.57 1.56
C ASP A 375 -12.36 3.38 0.26
N GLN A 376 -13.09 2.85 -0.70
CA GLN A 376 -13.26 3.46 -2.03
C GLN A 376 -14.74 3.67 -2.32
N TYR A 377 -15.08 4.87 -2.77
CA TYR A 377 -16.46 5.32 -2.92
C TYR A 377 -16.79 5.64 -4.38
N ASP A 378 -18.02 5.32 -4.80
CA ASP A 378 -18.54 5.62 -6.11
C ASP A 378 -18.92 7.11 -6.29
N ALA A 379 -19.48 7.45 -7.46
CA ALA A 379 -19.92 8.81 -7.78
C ALA A 379 -21.10 9.32 -6.92
N GLN A 380 -21.82 8.43 -6.26
CA GLN A 380 -22.91 8.73 -5.33
C GLN A 380 -22.43 8.86 -3.87
N GLY A 381 -21.10 8.68 -3.65
CA GLY A 381 -20.54 8.67 -2.31
C GLY A 381 -20.82 7.39 -1.51
N LYS A 382 -21.31 6.33 -2.17
CA LYS A 382 -21.55 5.04 -1.56
C LYS A 382 -20.24 4.25 -1.49
N LEU A 383 -19.98 3.61 -0.36
CA LEU A 383 -18.86 2.69 -0.21
C LEU A 383 -19.00 1.54 -1.22
N TRP A 384 -18.03 1.41 -2.09
CA TRP A 384 -18.04 0.44 -3.18
C TRP A 384 -17.03 -0.68 -2.97
N ARG A 385 -15.74 -0.32 -2.74
CA ARG A 385 -14.68 -1.30 -2.51
C ARG A 385 -13.98 -1.06 -1.20
N VAL A 386 -13.58 -2.16 -0.58
CA VAL A 386 -12.78 -2.20 0.64
C VAL A 386 -11.52 -2.99 0.35
N MET A 387 -10.36 -2.46 0.76
CA MET A 387 -9.09 -3.18 0.62
C MET A 387 -8.41 -3.30 1.99
N GLU A 388 -7.71 -4.43 2.17
CA GLU A 388 -6.92 -4.71 3.37
C GLU A 388 -5.61 -5.40 2.98
N ALA A 389 -4.49 -5.00 3.59
CA ALA A 389 -3.17 -5.59 3.37
C ALA A 389 -2.67 -6.30 4.63
N SER A 390 -2.13 -7.49 4.47
CA SER A 390 -1.53 -8.25 5.56
C SER A 390 -0.04 -7.94 5.67
N LEU A 391 0.39 -7.45 6.84
CA LEU A 391 1.76 -7.01 7.12
C LEU A 391 2.48 -8.02 8.01
N TYR A 392 3.76 -8.28 7.71
CA TYR A 392 4.64 -9.07 8.58
C TYR A 392 6.12 -8.69 8.38
N PRO A 393 6.98 -8.91 9.39
CA PRO A 393 8.43 -8.73 9.26
C PRO A 393 9.09 -9.81 8.39
N ALA A 394 9.77 -9.39 7.32
CA ALA A 394 10.71 -10.23 6.57
C ALA A 394 12.09 -10.08 7.21
N VAL A 395 12.41 -10.93 8.17
CA VAL A 395 13.62 -10.79 9.00
C VAL A 395 14.91 -10.87 8.19
N GLU A 396 14.92 -11.64 7.10
CA GLU A 396 16.04 -11.73 6.16
C GLU A 396 16.31 -10.40 5.45
N LEU A 397 15.28 -9.61 5.20
CA LEU A 397 15.38 -8.28 4.62
C LEU A 397 15.69 -7.22 5.69
N GLY A 398 15.24 -7.45 6.91
CA GLY A 398 15.28 -6.48 8.00
C GLY A 398 14.26 -5.37 7.83
N ALA A 399 13.10 -5.69 7.24
CA ALA A 399 11.99 -4.75 7.03
C ALA A 399 10.65 -5.47 7.10
N CYS A 400 9.58 -4.72 7.38
CA CYS A 400 8.24 -5.23 7.21
C CYS A 400 7.81 -5.15 5.75
N VAL A 401 7.07 -6.17 5.33
CA VAL A 401 6.53 -6.31 3.99
C VAL A 401 5.06 -6.68 4.07
N SER A 402 4.31 -6.41 3.02
CA SER A 402 2.94 -6.89 2.90
C SER A 402 2.86 -7.93 1.81
N GLN A 403 2.19 -9.01 2.14
CA GLN A 403 1.78 -10.06 1.21
C GLN A 403 0.34 -10.41 1.49
N GLU A 404 -0.37 -10.72 0.44
CA GLU A 404 -1.79 -10.89 0.35
C GLU A 404 -2.56 -9.58 0.61
N PHE A 405 -3.10 -9.10 -0.49
CA PHE A 405 -3.95 -7.93 -0.58
C PHE A 405 -5.36 -8.42 -0.83
N GLN A 406 -6.28 -7.97 -0.01
CA GLN A 406 -7.67 -8.39 -0.05
C GLN A 406 -8.51 -7.24 -0.56
N SER A 407 -9.40 -7.52 -1.50
CA SER A 407 -10.31 -6.54 -2.09
C SER A 407 -11.72 -7.10 -2.13
N TRP A 408 -12.65 -6.38 -1.55
CA TRP A 408 -14.09 -6.68 -1.61
C TRP A 408 -14.79 -5.66 -2.48
N ASP A 409 -15.48 -6.13 -3.52
CA ASP A 409 -16.45 -5.34 -4.25
C ASP A 409 -17.84 -5.58 -3.65
N LEU A 410 -18.35 -4.57 -2.94
CA LEU A 410 -19.62 -4.67 -2.19
C LEU A 410 -20.83 -4.63 -3.13
N THR A 411 -20.69 -4.09 -4.35
CA THR A 411 -21.77 -3.94 -5.30
C THR A 411 -22.12 -5.25 -5.99
N VAL A 412 -21.08 -5.97 -6.46
CA VAL A 412 -21.25 -7.27 -7.12
C VAL A 412 -21.04 -8.45 -6.18
N ASN A 413 -20.80 -8.15 -4.88
CA ASN A 413 -20.55 -9.13 -3.85
C ASN A 413 -19.44 -10.14 -4.24
N ARG A 414 -18.29 -9.62 -4.67
CA ARG A 414 -17.11 -10.41 -5.05
C ARG A 414 -15.96 -10.10 -4.11
N TYR A 415 -15.10 -11.08 -3.93
CA TYR A 415 -13.90 -10.95 -3.13
C TYR A 415 -12.71 -11.46 -3.94
N MET A 416 -11.62 -10.72 -3.91
CA MET A 416 -10.34 -11.09 -4.53
C MET A 416 -9.25 -11.07 -3.45
N ALA A 417 -8.43 -12.12 -3.44
CA ALA A 417 -7.23 -12.19 -2.63
C ALA A 417 -6.03 -12.29 -3.57
N GLU A 418 -5.27 -11.21 -3.67
CA GLU A 418 -4.11 -11.12 -4.53
C GLU A 418 -2.83 -11.40 -3.72
N ASN A 419 -1.81 -11.92 -4.39
CA ASN A 419 -0.51 -12.22 -3.81
C ASN A 419 -0.54 -13.27 -2.68
N SER A 420 -1.45 -14.26 -2.81
CA SER A 420 -1.54 -15.42 -1.91
C SER A 420 -0.35 -16.34 -2.09
N THR A 421 0.46 -16.51 -1.04
CA THR A 421 1.74 -17.25 -1.10
C THR A 421 1.71 -18.60 -0.37
N GLN A 422 0.58 -19.02 0.16
CA GLN A 422 0.45 -20.19 1.02
C GLN A 422 0.85 -21.50 0.34
N GLU A 423 0.57 -21.68 -0.96
CA GLU A 423 0.99 -22.85 -1.76
C GLU A 423 2.17 -22.55 -2.69
N ALA A 424 2.55 -21.28 -2.81
CA ALA A 424 3.57 -20.85 -3.76
C ALA A 424 5.01 -21.13 -3.26
N LYS A 425 5.99 -21.00 -4.15
CA LYS A 425 7.40 -20.98 -3.76
C LYS A 425 7.69 -19.78 -2.83
N PRO A 426 8.71 -19.86 -1.98
CA PRO A 426 9.10 -18.74 -1.13
C PRO A 426 9.49 -17.50 -1.93
N THR A 427 9.05 -16.33 -1.49
CA THR A 427 9.53 -15.04 -2.04
C THR A 427 11.01 -14.84 -1.72
N ASP A 428 11.77 -14.50 -2.74
CA ASP A 428 13.18 -14.12 -2.63
C ASP A 428 13.32 -12.61 -2.50
N TRP A 429 13.31 -12.11 -1.28
CA TRP A 429 13.40 -10.69 -0.94
C TRP A 429 14.78 -10.06 -1.23
N LEU A 430 15.83 -10.88 -1.35
CA LEU A 430 17.22 -10.43 -1.54
C LEU A 430 17.67 -10.50 -3.00
N ALA A 431 16.83 -10.97 -3.91
CA ALA A 431 17.20 -11.22 -5.31
C ALA A 431 17.78 -9.97 -6.01
N GLY A 432 17.23 -8.79 -5.75
CA GLY A 432 17.75 -7.54 -6.33
C GLY A 432 19.10 -7.14 -5.75
N ALA A 433 19.22 -7.13 -4.42
CA ALA A 433 20.46 -6.75 -3.73
C ALA A 433 21.63 -7.69 -4.04
N GLU A 434 21.34 -8.96 -4.29
CA GLU A 434 22.35 -9.99 -4.64
C GLU A 434 22.54 -10.17 -6.14
N GLY A 435 21.95 -9.31 -6.99
CA GLY A 435 22.16 -9.32 -8.43
C GLY A 435 21.59 -10.54 -9.17
N ARG A 436 20.61 -11.25 -8.58
CA ARG A 436 19.98 -12.44 -9.19
C ARG A 436 18.86 -12.11 -10.19
N ILE A 437 18.55 -10.83 -10.37
CA ILE A 437 17.55 -10.37 -11.33
C ILE A 437 18.26 -9.79 -12.56
N ASP A 438 18.05 -10.41 -13.72
CA ASP A 438 18.55 -9.88 -15.00
C ASP A 438 17.75 -8.64 -15.42
N PRO A 439 18.36 -7.44 -15.51
CA PRO A 439 17.65 -6.22 -15.91
C PRO A 439 17.04 -6.28 -17.32
N LYS A 440 17.62 -7.06 -18.23
CA LYS A 440 17.11 -7.22 -19.59
C LYS A 440 15.72 -7.83 -19.64
N ARG A 441 15.35 -8.59 -18.61
CA ARG A 441 14.00 -9.18 -18.49
C ARG A 441 12.88 -8.13 -18.52
N PHE A 442 13.18 -6.89 -18.18
CA PHE A 442 12.22 -5.78 -18.12
C PHE A 442 12.21 -4.91 -19.38
N GLU A 443 12.78 -5.36 -20.47
CA GLU A 443 12.70 -4.67 -21.75
C GLU A 443 11.51 -5.21 -22.55
N SER A 444 10.72 -4.30 -23.16
CA SER A 444 9.49 -4.70 -23.90
C SER A 444 9.78 -5.66 -25.07
N ASP A 445 10.96 -5.54 -25.69
CA ASP A 445 11.38 -6.38 -26.81
C ASP A 445 11.71 -7.82 -26.37
N GLU A 446 12.03 -8.01 -25.09
CA GLU A 446 12.32 -9.33 -24.51
C GLU A 446 11.08 -10.14 -24.14
N LEU A 447 9.90 -9.50 -24.04
CA LEU A 447 8.66 -10.16 -23.59
C LEU A 447 8.32 -11.40 -24.42
N ARG A 448 8.52 -11.34 -25.74
CA ARG A 448 8.29 -12.48 -26.60
C ARG A 448 9.22 -13.66 -26.27
N ARG A 449 10.49 -13.38 -26.02
CA ARG A 449 11.48 -14.41 -25.65
C ARG A 449 11.18 -15.03 -24.27
N VAL A 450 10.63 -14.25 -23.36
CA VAL A 450 10.21 -14.72 -22.04
C VAL A 450 8.97 -15.58 -22.13
N GLY A 451 8.00 -15.18 -22.95
CA GLY A 451 6.71 -15.86 -23.08
C GLY A 451 6.75 -17.14 -23.95
N ASP A 452 7.76 -17.30 -24.83
CA ASP A 452 7.95 -18.48 -25.67
C ASP A 452 8.73 -19.62 -24.94
N ARG A 453 9.16 -19.43 -23.68
CA ARG A 453 9.83 -20.43 -22.82
C ARG A 453 8.82 -21.17 -21.94
#